data_0c01dc41f33cb13e26fb972d4a94a68d
#
_entry.id   0c01dc41f33cb13e26fb972d4a94a68d
#
_cell.length_a   1.000
_cell.length_b   1.000
_cell.length_c   1.000
_cell.angle_alpha   90.00
_cell.angle_beta   90.00
_cell.angle_gamma   90.00
#
_symmetry.space_group_name_H-M   'P 1'
#
loop_
_entity.id
_entity.type
_entity.pdbx_description
1 polymer ?
#
loop_
_entity_poly.entity_id
_entity_poly.type
_entity_poly.pdbx_seq_one_letter_code
_entity_poly.pdbx_strand_id
1 'polypeptide(L)'
;MNIIAHRGYWLDSSEKNTAIAFIRALDNEFGIETDFRDLNGELVVSHDIPTAGAMKAAEFIEMYQARPVSAPIALNIKSDGLHGLIDEFIAHAKFKSAFVFDMAVPDMRNYLKNHIPTLTRLSEYEPHPAFLDSSQGVWLDAFESEWYGAAAIASLLNQKKQVALVSPELHGRPYLSLWGLIKAHDFHRNGLVSICTDFPMQAKEYFYGQD
;
A
#
# COMPACT_ATOMS: atom_id res chain seq x y z
N MET A 1 10.99 9.07 -2.21
CA MET A 1 9.65 8.56 -1.81
C MET A 1 9.10 7.71 -2.94
N ASN A 2 8.40 6.63 -2.64
CA ASN A 2 7.71 5.83 -3.64
C ASN A 2 6.26 6.31 -3.79
N ILE A 3 5.72 6.22 -5.00
CA ILE A 3 4.31 6.46 -5.28
C ILE A 3 3.64 5.11 -5.48
N ILE A 4 2.56 4.86 -4.75
CA ILE A 4 1.76 3.64 -4.79
C ILE A 4 0.39 4.00 -5.36
N ALA A 5 0.02 3.40 -6.49
CA ALA A 5 -1.29 3.59 -7.10
C ALA A 5 -2.33 2.74 -6.36
N HIS A 6 -3.32 3.39 -5.73
CA HIS A 6 -4.41 2.75 -4.99
C HIS A 6 -5.30 1.95 -5.94
N ARG A 7 -5.31 0.61 -5.77
CA ARG A 7 -5.99 -0.35 -6.65
C ARG A 7 -5.56 -0.27 -8.12
N GLY A 8 -4.26 0.09 -8.36
CA GLY A 8 -3.70 0.33 -9.68
C GLY A 8 -3.87 1.76 -10.18
N TYR A 9 -3.27 2.08 -11.33
CA TYR A 9 -3.46 3.38 -11.99
C TYR A 9 -4.68 3.31 -12.92
N TRP A 10 -5.85 3.56 -12.38
CA TRP A 10 -7.13 3.57 -13.06
C TRP A 10 -7.46 4.98 -13.60
N LEU A 11 -8.19 5.05 -14.71
CA LEU A 11 -8.71 6.29 -15.29
C LEU A 11 -10.22 6.43 -15.05
N ASP A 12 -10.91 5.31 -14.92
CA ASP A 12 -12.30 5.22 -14.50
C ASP A 12 -12.39 4.31 -13.28
N SER A 13 -13.28 4.62 -12.34
CA SER A 13 -13.41 3.87 -11.07
C SER A 13 -13.74 2.37 -11.24
N SER A 14 -14.33 1.99 -12.37
CA SER A 14 -14.59 0.59 -12.73
C SER A 14 -13.34 -0.21 -13.06
N GLU A 15 -12.21 0.48 -13.33
CA GLU A 15 -10.91 -0.17 -13.58
C GLU A 15 -10.16 -0.55 -12.27
N LYS A 16 -10.62 -0.10 -11.09
CA LYS A 16 -9.97 -0.43 -9.82
C LYS A 16 -9.81 -1.93 -9.64
N ASN A 17 -8.60 -2.38 -9.22
CA ASN A 17 -8.26 -3.80 -9.05
C ASN A 17 -8.40 -4.64 -10.35
N THR A 18 -8.17 -4.04 -11.51
CA THR A 18 -8.18 -4.75 -12.80
C THR A 18 -6.80 -4.82 -13.44
N ALA A 19 -6.65 -5.76 -14.36
CA ALA A 19 -5.39 -5.95 -15.10
C ALA A 19 -4.94 -4.66 -15.83
N ILE A 20 -5.87 -3.90 -16.41
CA ILE A 20 -5.52 -2.67 -17.15
C ILE A 20 -4.94 -1.60 -16.22
N ALA A 21 -5.51 -1.43 -15.02
CA ALA A 21 -5.00 -0.48 -14.04
C ALA A 21 -3.64 -0.92 -13.46
N PHE A 22 -3.44 -2.22 -13.24
CA PHE A 22 -2.17 -2.76 -12.76
C PHE A 22 -1.06 -2.62 -13.81
N ILE A 23 -1.31 -3.01 -15.05
CA ILE A 23 -0.36 -2.85 -16.15
C ILE A 23 0.02 -1.38 -16.32
N ARG A 24 -0.96 -0.47 -16.30
CA ARG A 24 -0.71 0.96 -16.44
C ARG A 24 0.12 1.51 -15.27
N ALA A 25 -0.09 1.04 -14.03
CA ALA A 25 0.73 1.41 -12.88
C ALA A 25 2.18 0.94 -13.06
N LEU A 26 2.38 -0.31 -13.45
CA LEU A 26 3.71 -0.90 -13.65
C LEU A 26 4.46 -0.24 -14.82
N ASP A 27 3.79 0.03 -15.94
CA ASP A 27 4.38 0.72 -17.10
C ASP A 27 4.84 2.17 -16.77
N ASN A 28 4.26 2.79 -15.71
CA ASN A 28 4.65 4.11 -15.21
C ASN A 28 5.60 4.05 -13.99
N GLU A 29 6.10 2.85 -13.64
CA GLU A 29 7.01 2.60 -12.51
C GLU A 29 6.41 2.91 -11.11
N PHE A 30 5.08 2.92 -11.00
CA PHE A 30 4.40 3.03 -9.71
C PHE A 30 4.36 1.70 -8.97
N GLY A 31 4.38 1.77 -7.64
CA GLY A 31 3.90 0.68 -6.81
C GLY A 31 2.39 0.49 -6.98
N ILE A 32 1.90 -0.60 -6.46
CA ILE A 32 0.46 -0.92 -6.50
C ILE A 32 0.02 -1.25 -5.09
N GLU A 33 -1.06 -0.64 -4.64
CA GLU A 33 -1.88 -1.16 -3.55
C GLU A 33 -3.00 -1.98 -4.17
N THR A 34 -3.28 -3.17 -3.61
CA THR A 34 -4.38 -4.03 -4.06
C THR A 34 -4.87 -4.94 -2.95
N ASP A 35 -6.14 -5.31 -3.03
CA ASP A 35 -6.91 -6.01 -2.00
C ASP A 35 -6.88 -7.52 -2.20
N PHE A 36 -6.55 -8.30 -1.16
CA PHE A 36 -6.48 -9.74 -1.21
C PHE A 36 -7.50 -10.42 -0.31
N ARG A 37 -8.17 -11.44 -0.88
CA ARG A 37 -9.07 -12.39 -0.21
C ARG A 37 -8.80 -13.80 -0.72
N ASP A 38 -9.46 -14.75 -0.13
CA ASP A 38 -9.52 -16.12 -0.65
C ASP A 38 -10.88 -16.42 -1.29
N LEU A 39 -10.86 -17.28 -2.30
CA LEU A 39 -12.03 -17.87 -2.91
C LEU A 39 -11.77 -19.35 -3.17
N ASN A 40 -12.50 -20.24 -2.48
CA ASN A 40 -12.32 -21.69 -2.59
C ASN A 40 -10.89 -22.16 -2.33
N GLY A 41 -10.17 -21.52 -1.43
CA GLY A 41 -8.78 -21.84 -1.07
C GLY A 41 -7.71 -21.27 -2.00
N GLU A 42 -8.09 -20.48 -3.00
CA GLU A 42 -7.16 -19.74 -3.87
C GLU A 42 -7.13 -18.26 -3.48
N LEU A 43 -5.94 -17.63 -3.55
CA LEU A 43 -5.79 -16.19 -3.34
C LEU A 43 -6.29 -15.41 -4.56
N VAL A 44 -7.16 -14.43 -4.32
CA VAL A 44 -7.76 -13.59 -5.36
C VAL A 44 -7.66 -12.10 -5.01
N VAL A 45 -7.71 -11.26 -6.04
CA VAL A 45 -7.81 -9.81 -5.90
C VAL A 45 -9.28 -9.44 -5.78
N SER A 46 -9.69 -8.95 -4.60
CA SER A 46 -11.06 -8.46 -4.37
C SER A 46 -11.13 -7.59 -3.12
N HIS A 47 -11.72 -6.41 -3.24
CA HIS A 47 -12.03 -5.58 -2.07
C HIS A 47 -13.21 -6.16 -1.27
N ASP A 48 -14.29 -6.49 -1.94
CA ASP A 48 -15.49 -7.06 -1.34
C ASP A 48 -15.44 -8.60 -1.33
N ILE A 49 -16.48 -9.24 -0.82
CA ILE A 49 -16.60 -10.71 -0.86
C ILE A 49 -16.47 -11.17 -2.31
N PRO A 50 -15.48 -12.03 -2.63
CA PRO A 50 -15.18 -12.36 -4.01
C PRO A 50 -16.25 -13.22 -4.67
N THR A 51 -16.36 -13.04 -5.99
CA THR A 51 -17.22 -13.88 -6.85
C THR A 51 -16.35 -14.72 -7.80
N ALA A 52 -16.95 -15.64 -8.54
CA ALA A 52 -16.23 -16.52 -9.47
C ALA A 52 -15.42 -15.79 -10.57
N GLY A 53 -15.69 -14.51 -10.80
CA GLY A 53 -14.96 -13.67 -11.76
C GLY A 53 -13.80 -12.89 -11.16
N ALA A 54 -13.50 -13.04 -9.86
CA ALA A 54 -12.37 -12.36 -9.23
C ALA A 54 -11.03 -12.78 -9.86
N MET A 55 -10.15 -11.81 -10.10
CA MET A 55 -8.81 -12.06 -10.65
C MET A 55 -8.00 -12.94 -9.69
N LYS A 56 -7.38 -13.98 -10.20
CA LYS A 56 -6.48 -14.82 -9.40
C LYS A 56 -5.17 -14.10 -9.14
N ALA A 57 -4.60 -14.31 -7.95
CA ALA A 57 -3.29 -13.74 -7.60
C ALA A 57 -2.18 -14.17 -8.59
N ALA A 58 -2.29 -15.35 -9.20
CA ALA A 58 -1.37 -15.83 -10.24
C ALA A 58 -1.33 -14.88 -11.47
N GLU A 59 -2.47 -14.33 -11.89
CA GLU A 59 -2.54 -13.37 -12.99
C GLU A 59 -1.80 -12.07 -12.64
N PHE A 60 -1.88 -11.63 -11.38
CA PHE A 60 -1.10 -10.47 -10.91
C PHE A 60 0.41 -10.76 -10.95
N ILE A 61 0.84 -11.98 -10.57
CA ILE A 61 2.25 -12.39 -10.66
C ILE A 61 2.78 -12.26 -12.09
N GLU A 62 2.04 -12.77 -13.07
CA GLU A 62 2.42 -12.71 -14.49
C GLU A 62 2.62 -11.26 -14.97
N MET A 63 1.67 -10.37 -14.61
CA MET A 63 1.77 -8.95 -14.96
C MET A 63 3.00 -8.28 -14.33
N TYR A 64 3.24 -8.54 -13.03
CA TYR A 64 4.38 -7.98 -12.32
C TYR A 64 5.72 -8.50 -12.87
N GLN A 65 5.84 -9.81 -13.11
CA GLN A 65 7.08 -10.40 -13.62
C GLN A 65 7.43 -9.91 -15.02
N ALA A 66 6.42 -9.60 -15.84
CA ALA A 66 6.64 -8.96 -17.14
C ALA A 66 7.08 -7.49 -17.04
N ARG A 67 6.81 -6.82 -15.91
CA ARG A 67 7.05 -5.37 -15.68
C ARG A 67 7.52 -5.10 -14.25
N PRO A 68 8.66 -5.63 -13.82
CA PRO A 68 9.07 -5.53 -12.41
C PRO A 68 9.49 -4.11 -12.05
N VAL A 69 8.82 -3.52 -11.06
CA VAL A 69 9.11 -2.18 -10.55
C VAL A 69 9.88 -2.23 -9.22
N SER A 70 10.56 -1.12 -8.87
CA SER A 70 11.25 -0.99 -7.58
C SER A 70 10.36 -0.40 -6.47
N ALA A 71 9.30 0.29 -6.86
CA ALA A 71 8.30 0.79 -5.92
C ALA A 71 7.55 -0.38 -5.24
N PRO A 72 7.14 -0.25 -3.98
CA PRO A 72 6.58 -1.36 -3.22
C PRO A 72 5.19 -1.78 -3.71
N ILE A 73 4.90 -3.08 -3.60
CA ILE A 73 3.56 -3.64 -3.75
C ILE A 73 2.96 -3.77 -2.35
N ALA A 74 1.90 -3.02 -2.10
CA ALA A 74 1.18 -2.96 -0.83
C ALA A 74 -0.01 -3.94 -0.89
N LEU A 75 0.06 -5.01 -0.11
CA LEU A 75 -0.90 -6.11 -0.11
C LEU A 75 -1.91 -5.88 1.04
N ASN A 76 -3.08 -5.38 0.69
CA ASN A 76 -4.16 -5.12 1.63
C ASN A 76 -4.90 -6.42 1.96
N ILE A 77 -4.86 -6.84 3.21
CA ILE A 77 -5.43 -8.11 3.68
C ILE A 77 -6.88 -7.87 4.11
N LYS A 78 -7.83 -8.42 3.36
CA LYS A 78 -9.28 -8.22 3.57
C LYS A 78 -10.00 -9.40 4.24
N SER A 79 -9.29 -10.48 4.55
CA SER A 79 -9.81 -11.60 5.35
C SER A 79 -8.72 -12.24 6.19
N ASP A 80 -9.09 -12.81 7.34
CA ASP A 80 -8.16 -13.47 8.25
C ASP A 80 -7.67 -14.81 7.69
N GLY A 81 -6.50 -15.26 8.15
CA GLY A 81 -5.96 -16.58 7.85
C GLY A 81 -5.22 -16.72 6.52
N LEU A 82 -4.98 -15.62 5.79
CA LEU A 82 -4.33 -15.65 4.47
C LEU A 82 -2.80 -15.76 4.53
N HIS A 83 -2.16 -15.71 5.70
CA HIS A 83 -0.70 -15.59 5.83
C HIS A 83 0.08 -16.66 5.04
N GLY A 84 -0.41 -17.92 4.99
CA GLY A 84 0.25 -18.99 4.21
C GLY A 84 0.16 -18.74 2.71
N LEU A 85 -1.02 -18.40 2.19
CA LEU A 85 -1.21 -18.09 0.77
C LEU A 85 -0.43 -16.83 0.35
N ILE A 86 -0.36 -15.83 1.22
CA ILE A 86 0.40 -14.59 0.97
C ILE A 86 1.90 -14.85 0.98
N ASP A 87 2.41 -15.68 1.87
CA ASP A 87 3.83 -16.06 1.90
C ASP A 87 4.25 -16.75 0.59
N GLU A 88 3.48 -17.73 0.16
CA GLU A 88 3.67 -18.39 -1.13
C GLU A 88 3.58 -17.41 -2.31
N PHE A 89 2.60 -16.51 -2.29
CA PHE A 89 2.41 -15.49 -3.32
C PHE A 89 3.62 -14.57 -3.44
N ILE A 90 4.12 -14.04 -2.31
CA ILE A 90 5.32 -13.18 -2.29
C ILE A 90 6.55 -13.93 -2.80
N ALA A 91 6.73 -15.18 -2.36
CA ALA A 91 7.85 -16.02 -2.80
C ALA A 91 7.85 -16.29 -4.32
N HIS A 92 6.67 -16.57 -4.90
CA HIS A 92 6.52 -16.81 -6.34
C HIS A 92 6.65 -15.54 -7.17
N ALA A 93 6.09 -14.43 -6.71
CA ALA A 93 6.11 -13.15 -7.42
C ALA A 93 7.51 -12.53 -7.50
N LYS A 94 8.36 -12.81 -6.50
CA LYS A 94 9.71 -12.24 -6.38
C LYS A 94 9.71 -10.71 -6.45
N PHE A 95 8.79 -10.10 -5.71
CA PHE A 95 8.72 -8.63 -5.63
C PHE A 95 10.06 -8.04 -5.18
N LYS A 96 10.49 -6.95 -5.80
CA LYS A 96 11.66 -6.19 -5.34
C LYS A 96 11.40 -5.54 -3.98
N SER A 97 10.15 -5.15 -3.73
CA SER A 97 9.67 -4.65 -2.45
C SER A 97 8.18 -4.97 -2.34
N ALA A 98 7.76 -5.52 -1.21
CA ALA A 98 6.35 -5.73 -0.89
C ALA A 98 6.14 -5.71 0.61
N PHE A 99 4.94 -5.38 1.05
CA PHE A 99 4.51 -5.48 2.43
C PHE A 99 3.01 -5.77 2.52
N VAL A 100 2.61 -6.38 3.63
CA VAL A 100 1.19 -6.59 3.97
C VAL A 100 0.72 -5.57 5.00
N PHE A 101 -0.55 -5.25 4.99
CA PHE A 101 -1.17 -4.34 5.96
C PHE A 101 -2.68 -4.61 6.08
N ASP A 102 -3.34 -3.95 7.03
CA ASP A 102 -4.80 -3.97 7.27
C ASP A 102 -5.40 -5.30 7.76
N MET A 103 -4.58 -6.34 8.02
CA MET A 103 -5.08 -7.54 8.66
C MET A 103 -5.56 -7.24 10.08
N ALA A 104 -6.48 -8.07 10.61
CA ALA A 104 -6.88 -8.01 12.01
C ALA A 104 -5.66 -8.20 12.95
N VAL A 105 -5.64 -7.49 14.08
CA VAL A 105 -4.52 -7.55 15.03
C VAL A 105 -4.19 -8.98 15.50
N PRO A 106 -5.16 -9.86 15.79
CA PRO A 106 -4.86 -11.26 16.14
C PRO A 106 -4.16 -12.03 15.01
N ASP A 107 -4.55 -11.78 13.75
CA ASP A 107 -3.97 -12.46 12.57
C ASP A 107 -2.58 -11.89 12.22
N MET A 108 -2.32 -10.62 12.47
CA MET A 108 -1.01 -9.97 12.25
C MET A 108 0.15 -10.73 12.89
N ARG A 109 -0.09 -11.40 14.03
CA ARG A 109 0.90 -12.25 14.70
C ARG A 109 1.44 -13.36 13.81
N ASN A 110 0.61 -13.90 12.91
CA ASN A 110 1.00 -14.98 12.00
C ASN A 110 1.93 -14.45 10.91
N TYR A 111 1.64 -13.27 10.36
CA TYR A 111 2.51 -12.61 9.38
C TYR A 111 3.88 -12.28 9.99
N LEU A 112 3.92 -11.68 11.17
CA LEU A 112 5.16 -11.36 11.88
C LEU A 112 5.97 -12.61 12.25
N LYS A 113 5.33 -13.68 12.69
CA LYS A 113 5.99 -14.96 13.03
C LYS A 113 6.64 -15.61 11.80
N ASN A 114 6.04 -15.46 10.63
CA ASN A 114 6.57 -15.97 9.35
C ASN A 114 7.51 -14.96 8.67
N HIS A 115 7.90 -13.89 9.35
CA HIS A 115 8.80 -12.84 8.81
C HIS A 115 8.29 -12.17 7.52
N ILE A 116 6.97 -12.20 7.28
CA ILE A 116 6.37 -11.50 6.15
C ILE A 116 6.46 -9.98 6.41
N PRO A 117 6.99 -9.19 5.46
CA PRO A 117 7.10 -7.74 5.60
C PRO A 117 5.74 -7.12 5.92
N THR A 118 5.60 -6.54 7.11
CA THR A 118 4.31 -6.07 7.65
C THR A 118 4.40 -4.61 8.08
N LEU A 119 3.40 -3.81 7.68
CA LEU A 119 3.15 -2.48 8.21
C LEU A 119 1.93 -2.51 9.13
N THR A 120 2.08 -1.93 10.32
CA THR A 120 0.96 -1.76 11.25
C THR A 120 0.21 -0.47 10.94
N ARG A 121 -1.11 -0.42 11.17
CA ARG A 121 -1.88 0.82 10.95
C ARG A 121 -1.71 1.77 12.13
N LEU A 122 -1.54 3.04 11.83
CA LEU A 122 -1.60 4.15 12.75
C LEU A 122 -2.62 5.17 12.21
N SER A 123 -3.66 5.42 12.97
CA SER A 123 -4.74 6.35 12.60
C SER A 123 -5.32 7.02 13.85
N GLU A 124 -6.25 7.94 13.66
CA GLU A 124 -7.02 8.53 14.77
C GLU A 124 -7.81 7.49 15.59
N TYR A 125 -8.15 6.35 14.97
CA TYR A 125 -8.83 5.24 15.63
C TYR A 125 -7.89 4.22 16.25
N GLU A 126 -6.63 4.20 15.81
CA GLU A 126 -5.57 3.29 16.27
C GLU A 126 -4.32 4.10 16.66
N PRO A 127 -4.41 5.00 17.65
CA PRO A 127 -3.31 5.91 18.01
C PRO A 127 -2.12 5.19 18.64
N HIS A 128 -2.31 3.93 19.03
CA HIS A 128 -1.28 3.04 19.56
C HIS A 128 -1.18 1.79 18.68
N PRO A 129 -0.38 1.84 17.58
CA PRO A 129 -0.32 0.75 16.60
C PRO A 129 0.17 -0.55 17.23
N ALA A 130 -0.56 -1.64 16.98
CA ALA A 130 -0.18 -2.95 17.48
C ALA A 130 1.13 -3.42 16.86
N PHE A 131 2.00 -4.05 17.65
CA PHE A 131 3.28 -4.63 17.18
C PHE A 131 4.21 -3.66 16.43
N LEU A 132 4.19 -2.36 16.75
CA LEU A 132 5.03 -1.36 16.07
C LEU A 132 6.51 -1.77 16.06
N ASP A 133 7.03 -2.25 17.19
CA ASP A 133 8.45 -2.63 17.30
C ASP A 133 8.82 -3.78 16.35
N SER A 134 7.92 -4.74 16.17
CA SER A 134 8.12 -5.93 15.32
C SER A 134 7.78 -5.67 13.84
N SER A 135 7.03 -4.61 13.53
CA SER A 135 6.64 -4.24 12.17
C SER A 135 7.76 -3.49 11.46
N GLN A 136 7.87 -3.63 10.15
CA GLN A 136 8.84 -2.86 9.35
C GLN A 136 8.51 -1.38 9.29
N GLY A 137 7.24 -1.03 9.47
CA GLY A 137 6.79 0.35 9.38
C GLY A 137 5.32 0.52 9.70
N VAL A 138 4.78 1.62 9.22
CA VAL A 138 3.45 2.10 9.52
C VAL A 138 2.69 2.42 8.23
N TRP A 139 1.47 1.95 8.14
CA TRP A 139 0.44 2.46 7.24
C TRP A 139 -0.25 3.60 7.98
N LEU A 140 0.13 4.86 7.63
CA LEU A 140 -0.29 6.06 8.33
C LEU A 140 -1.52 6.65 7.64
N ASP A 141 -2.65 6.48 8.29
CA ASP A 141 -3.97 6.83 7.76
C ASP A 141 -4.62 8.00 8.53
N ALA A 142 -5.53 8.69 7.87
CA ALA A 142 -6.30 9.81 8.42
C ALA A 142 -7.70 9.76 7.79
N PHE A 143 -8.65 9.11 8.47
CA PHE A 143 -9.98 8.88 7.94
C PHE A 143 -10.83 10.15 7.92
N GLU A 144 -10.85 10.87 9.06
CA GLU A 144 -11.78 11.99 9.26
C GLU A 144 -11.09 13.35 9.13
N SER A 145 -9.83 13.47 9.56
CA SER A 145 -9.14 14.75 9.64
C SER A 145 -7.63 14.61 9.54
N GLU A 146 -6.94 15.72 9.30
CA GLU A 146 -5.47 15.81 9.38
C GLU A 146 -5.01 15.83 10.84
N TRP A 147 -5.05 14.68 11.51
CA TRP A 147 -4.74 14.54 12.94
C TRP A 147 -3.24 14.47 13.25
N TYR A 148 -2.40 14.20 12.25
CA TYR A 148 -0.95 14.14 12.39
C TYR A 148 -0.26 15.21 11.55
N GLY A 149 0.98 15.55 11.92
CA GLY A 149 1.83 16.49 11.19
C GLY A 149 3.23 15.94 10.95
N ALA A 150 4.12 16.80 10.47
CA ALA A 150 5.50 16.46 10.14
C ALA A 150 6.26 15.78 11.29
N ALA A 151 6.00 16.17 12.54
CA ALA A 151 6.65 15.60 13.71
C ALA A 151 6.36 14.10 13.89
N ALA A 152 5.14 13.65 13.60
CA ALA A 152 4.77 12.23 13.67
C ALA A 152 5.53 11.41 12.60
N ILE A 153 5.58 11.91 11.37
CA ILE A 153 6.33 11.27 10.27
C ILE A 153 7.82 11.20 10.62
N ALA A 154 8.41 12.32 11.07
CA ALA A 154 9.82 12.40 11.43
C ALA A 154 10.17 11.45 12.59
N SER A 155 9.29 11.32 13.59
CA SER A 155 9.47 10.39 14.71
C SER A 155 9.56 8.93 14.25
N LEU A 156 8.69 8.50 13.33
CA LEU A 156 8.70 7.16 12.75
C LEU A 156 9.98 6.91 11.93
N LEU A 157 10.37 7.88 11.10
CA LEU A 157 11.60 7.81 10.29
C LEU A 157 12.87 7.74 11.16
N ASN A 158 12.93 8.46 12.29
CA ASN A 158 14.03 8.38 13.25
C ASN A 158 14.14 6.98 13.87
N GLN A 159 13.04 6.26 14.02
CA GLN A 159 13.00 4.87 14.45
C GLN A 159 13.31 3.88 13.31
N LYS A 160 13.71 4.36 12.12
CA LYS A 160 13.97 3.55 10.92
C LYS A 160 12.74 2.79 10.40
N LYS A 161 11.54 3.25 10.72
CA LYS A 161 10.29 2.67 10.22
C LYS A 161 9.99 3.18 8.82
N GLN A 162 9.50 2.30 7.96
CA GLN A 162 8.86 2.70 6.71
C GLN A 162 7.55 3.44 7.03
N VAL A 163 7.23 4.47 6.27
CA VAL A 163 5.99 5.24 6.44
C VAL A 163 5.25 5.28 5.11
N ALA A 164 4.18 4.52 5.01
CA ALA A 164 3.26 4.57 3.89
C ALA A 164 2.11 5.51 4.24
N LEU A 165 2.10 6.69 3.62
CA LEU A 165 1.10 7.74 3.85
C LEU A 165 -0.13 7.45 2.98
N VAL A 166 -1.31 7.49 3.58
CA VAL A 166 -2.58 7.43 2.85
C VAL A 166 -2.95 8.84 2.42
N SER A 167 -3.11 9.03 1.13
CA SER A 167 -3.49 10.33 0.59
C SER A 167 -4.97 10.62 0.85
N PRO A 168 -5.35 11.81 1.34
CA PRO A 168 -6.70 12.11 1.84
C PRO A 168 -7.84 11.90 0.84
N GLU A 169 -7.57 11.96 -0.47
CA GLU A 169 -8.61 11.71 -1.48
C GLU A 169 -9.15 10.28 -1.46
N LEU A 170 -8.40 9.31 -0.90
CA LEU A 170 -8.91 7.96 -0.68
C LEU A 170 -10.14 7.95 0.25
N HIS A 171 -10.28 8.98 1.08
CA HIS A 171 -11.40 9.22 1.98
C HIS A 171 -12.28 10.41 1.53
N GLY A 172 -12.19 10.81 0.24
CA GLY A 172 -12.99 11.90 -0.33
C GLY A 172 -12.62 13.30 0.18
N ARG A 173 -11.42 13.50 0.74
CA ARG A 173 -10.96 14.77 1.30
C ARG A 173 -9.90 15.46 0.42
N PRO A 174 -9.70 16.79 0.54
CA PRO A 174 -8.64 17.50 -0.16
C PRO A 174 -7.24 16.99 0.24
N TYR A 175 -6.37 16.71 -0.73
CA TYR A 175 -5.05 16.09 -0.53
C TYR A 175 -3.88 17.08 -0.55
N LEU A 176 -4.06 18.28 -1.09
CA LEU A 176 -2.95 19.22 -1.30
C LEU A 176 -2.28 19.68 0.00
N SER A 177 -3.00 19.69 1.12
CA SER A 177 -2.41 20.01 2.43
C SER A 177 -1.36 18.97 2.84
N LEU A 178 -1.67 17.68 2.76
CA LEU A 178 -0.70 16.61 3.03
C LEU A 178 0.46 16.63 2.02
N TRP A 179 0.18 16.80 0.74
CA TRP A 179 1.23 16.86 -0.28
C TRP A 179 2.16 18.06 -0.06
N GLY A 180 1.61 19.22 0.33
CA GLY A 180 2.38 20.41 0.71
C GLY A 180 3.27 20.15 1.93
N LEU A 181 2.75 19.49 2.96
CA LEU A 181 3.52 19.08 4.14
C LEU A 181 4.69 18.15 3.76
N ILE A 182 4.44 17.15 2.92
CA ILE A 182 5.47 16.22 2.43
C ILE A 182 6.57 16.96 1.68
N LYS A 183 6.21 17.91 0.80
CA LYS A 183 7.17 18.71 0.00
C LYS A 183 7.95 19.69 0.89
N ALA A 184 7.27 20.38 1.80
CA ALA A 184 7.87 21.38 2.69
C ALA A 184 8.91 20.81 3.67
N HIS A 185 8.77 19.52 4.03
CA HIS A 185 9.71 18.84 4.94
C HIS A 185 10.64 17.84 4.22
N ASP A 186 10.75 17.91 2.90
CA ASP A 186 11.60 17.04 2.06
C ASP A 186 11.33 15.54 2.24
N PHE A 187 10.18 15.13 2.78
CA PHE A 187 9.85 13.71 2.93
C PHE A 187 9.74 12.98 1.59
N HIS A 188 9.41 13.70 0.51
CA HIS A 188 9.39 13.16 -0.85
C HIS A 188 10.78 12.67 -1.32
N ARG A 189 11.88 13.07 -0.69
CA ARG A 189 13.24 12.62 -0.99
C ARG A 189 13.68 11.42 -0.14
N ASN A 190 12.88 10.99 0.83
CA ASN A 190 13.22 9.90 1.73
C ASN A 190 12.74 8.55 1.17
N GLY A 191 13.65 7.59 1.01
CA GLY A 191 13.36 6.25 0.47
C GLY A 191 12.47 5.38 1.37
N LEU A 192 12.36 5.71 2.67
CA LEU A 192 11.46 5.01 3.60
C LEU A 192 10.01 5.53 3.55
N VAL A 193 9.75 6.60 2.80
CA VAL A 193 8.41 7.18 2.65
C VAL A 193 7.78 6.68 1.37
N SER A 194 6.52 6.32 1.44
CA SER A 194 5.65 6.04 0.31
C SER A 194 4.35 6.84 0.44
N ILE A 195 3.70 7.16 -0.66
CA ILE A 195 2.34 7.71 -0.67
C ILE A 195 1.43 6.83 -1.50
N CYS A 196 0.31 6.40 -0.92
CA CYS A 196 -0.77 5.68 -1.61
C CYS A 196 -1.83 6.69 -2.04
N THR A 197 -2.10 6.77 -3.35
CA THR A 197 -2.95 7.80 -3.93
C THR A 197 -3.78 7.28 -5.11
N ASP A 198 -4.97 7.86 -5.29
CA ASP A 198 -5.81 7.69 -6.50
C ASP A 198 -5.26 8.48 -7.70
N PHE A 199 -4.31 9.41 -7.47
CA PHE A 199 -3.76 10.31 -8.49
C PHE A 199 -2.24 10.15 -8.70
N PRO A 200 -1.74 8.94 -9.04
CA PRO A 200 -0.29 8.66 -9.03
C PRO A 200 0.49 9.52 -10.03
N MET A 201 -0.07 9.84 -11.20
CA MET A 201 0.60 10.71 -12.17
C MET A 201 0.67 12.17 -11.70
N GLN A 202 -0.41 12.67 -11.08
CA GLN A 202 -0.41 14.02 -10.49
C GLN A 202 0.57 14.12 -9.31
N ALA A 203 0.66 13.06 -8.50
CA ALA A 203 1.64 12.98 -7.42
C ALA A 203 3.08 13.00 -7.97
N LYS A 204 3.35 12.25 -9.05
CA LYS A 204 4.65 12.25 -9.74
C LYS A 204 5.02 13.64 -10.24
N GLU A 205 4.08 14.34 -10.88
CA GLU A 205 4.28 15.70 -11.37
C GLU A 205 4.48 16.70 -10.21
N TYR A 206 3.65 16.63 -9.16
CA TYR A 206 3.73 17.51 -8.01
C TYR A 206 5.05 17.41 -7.24
N PHE A 207 5.55 16.19 -7.02
CA PHE A 207 6.74 15.95 -6.21
C PHE A 207 8.04 15.99 -7.02
N TYR A 208 8.01 15.67 -8.30
CA TYR A 208 9.19 15.44 -9.14
C TYR A 208 9.15 16.17 -10.49
N GLY A 209 8.04 16.82 -10.85
CA GLY A 209 7.98 17.71 -12.01
C GLY A 209 8.99 18.85 -11.85
N GLN A 210 9.62 19.26 -12.93
CA GLN A 210 10.49 20.45 -12.92
C GLN A 210 9.58 21.68 -12.79
N ASP A 211 9.90 22.56 -11.82
CA ASP A 211 9.34 23.90 -11.70
C ASP A 211 9.74 24.75 -12.91
#